data_b1263b521eb22945f174fa8912079dd3
#
_entry.id   b1263b521eb22945f174fa8912079dd3
#
_cell.length_a   1.000
_cell.length_b   1.000
_cell.length_c   1.000
_cell.angle_alpha   90.00
_cell.angle_beta   90.00
_cell.angle_gamma   90.00
#
_symmetry.space_group_name_H-M   'P 1'
#
loop_
_entity.id
_entity.type
_entity.pdbx_description
1 polymer ?
#
loop_
_entity_poly.entity_id
_entity_poly.type
_entity_poly.pdbx_seq_one_letter_code
_entity_poly.pdbx_strand_id
1 'polypeptide(L)'
;GAHMVEENGKKGVRFAVFYPHAKSVSVVGDFNEWDTRKAVMSKIGDGEIWQVFIEGIKEGDIYKYAIEPQWGGPHIMKADPYGFFAEKKPNTASCFYDLNHYDWNDSAWNEKKSKESSYERPMLTYEVHAGSWRRNTEGEYLSYRDLADQLVDYVKEMNYTHIEFMPLCEHPFDGSWGYQATGYYAVTSRYGTPDEFRYLVDRAHQNNISIIMDWVPGHFCKDEQ
;
A
#
# COMPACT_ATOMS: atom_id res chain seq x y z
N GLY A 1 -11.33 0.03 3.17
CA GLY A 1 -10.56 0.27 1.93
C GLY A 1 -11.38 0.89 0.84
N ALA A 2 -10.72 1.35 -0.20
CA ALA A 2 -11.32 1.98 -1.37
C ALA A 2 -11.13 1.06 -2.59
N HIS A 3 -12.24 0.68 -3.24
CA HIS A 3 -12.21 -0.26 -4.36
C HIS A 3 -13.04 0.25 -5.54
N MET A 4 -12.49 0.13 -6.76
CA MET A 4 -13.25 0.36 -7.98
C MET A 4 -14.36 -0.70 -8.10
N VAL A 5 -15.59 -0.26 -8.26
CA VAL A 5 -16.76 -1.13 -8.42
C VAL A 5 -17.74 -0.54 -9.45
N GLU A 6 -18.67 -1.37 -9.89
CA GLU A 6 -19.81 -0.93 -10.68
C GLU A 6 -21.10 -1.17 -9.88
N GLU A 7 -21.87 -0.10 -9.62
CA GLU A 7 -23.13 -0.15 -8.92
C GLU A 7 -24.23 0.47 -9.79
N ASN A 8 -25.31 -0.26 -10.02
CA ASN A 8 -26.44 0.19 -10.84
C ASN A 8 -26.05 0.73 -12.23
N GLY A 9 -25.04 0.10 -12.86
CA GLY A 9 -24.52 0.49 -14.17
C GLY A 9 -23.60 1.72 -14.16
N LYS A 10 -23.16 2.19 -13.00
CA LYS A 10 -22.25 3.31 -12.83
C LYS A 10 -20.94 2.86 -12.21
N LYS A 11 -19.82 3.27 -12.83
CA LYS A 11 -18.50 3.04 -12.29
C LYS A 11 -18.13 4.09 -11.25
N GLY A 12 -17.55 3.66 -10.14
CA GLY A 12 -17.12 4.53 -9.07
C GLY A 12 -16.30 3.77 -8.03
N VAL A 13 -15.98 4.44 -6.95
CA VAL A 13 -15.20 3.86 -5.85
C VAL A 13 -16.11 3.65 -4.64
N ARG A 14 -16.12 2.43 -4.12
CA ARG A 14 -16.72 2.12 -2.83
C ARG A 14 -15.66 2.25 -1.76
N PHE A 15 -15.90 3.18 -0.85
CA PHE A 15 -15.13 3.35 0.37
C PHE A 15 -15.80 2.61 1.51
N ALA A 16 -15.04 1.84 2.27
CA ALA A 16 -15.54 1.14 3.45
C ALA A 16 -14.52 1.14 4.58
N VAL A 17 -14.98 1.41 5.81
CA VAL A 17 -14.12 1.41 7.00
C VAL A 17 -14.88 0.88 8.21
N PHE A 18 -14.20 0.10 9.03
CA PHE A 18 -14.69 -0.33 10.34
C PHE A 18 -14.38 0.74 11.39
N TYR A 19 -15.41 1.32 11.99
CA TYR A 19 -15.25 2.26 13.10
C TYR A 19 -16.47 2.23 14.04
N PRO A 20 -16.41 1.45 15.14
CA PRO A 20 -17.56 1.21 16.01
C PRO A 20 -17.97 2.42 16.82
N HIS A 21 -17.03 3.31 17.16
CA HIS A 21 -17.28 4.45 18.06
C HIS A 21 -17.51 5.77 17.33
N ALA A 22 -17.85 5.73 16.04
CA ALA A 22 -18.23 6.92 15.30
C ALA A 22 -19.72 7.21 15.45
N LYS A 23 -20.05 8.49 15.58
CA LYS A 23 -21.41 9.01 15.41
C LYS A 23 -21.73 9.16 13.91
N SER A 24 -20.76 9.65 13.13
CA SER A 24 -20.79 9.69 11.67
C SER A 24 -19.39 9.58 11.10
N VAL A 25 -19.28 9.11 9.86
CA VAL A 25 -18.06 9.05 9.08
C VAL A 25 -18.32 9.63 7.70
N SER A 26 -17.38 10.41 7.17
CA SER A 26 -17.44 10.93 5.81
C SER A 26 -16.11 10.69 5.10
N VAL A 27 -16.14 10.50 3.79
CA VAL A 27 -14.95 10.52 2.95
C VAL A 27 -14.69 11.95 2.50
N VAL A 28 -13.49 12.46 2.71
CA VAL A 28 -13.09 13.80 2.32
C VAL A 28 -11.83 13.76 1.47
N GLY A 29 -11.74 14.66 0.51
CA GLY A 29 -10.61 14.78 -0.41
C GLY A 29 -10.79 15.97 -1.34
N ASP A 30 -9.85 16.18 -2.27
CA ASP A 30 -9.94 17.30 -3.21
C ASP A 30 -11.20 17.23 -4.09
N PHE A 31 -11.67 16.03 -4.41
CA PHE A 31 -12.89 15.78 -5.20
C PHE A 31 -14.17 16.34 -4.58
N ASN A 32 -14.17 16.63 -3.28
CA ASN A 32 -15.31 17.24 -2.58
C ASN A 32 -14.93 18.44 -1.71
N GLU A 33 -13.75 19.07 -1.99
CA GLU A 33 -13.25 20.25 -1.28
C GLU A 33 -13.07 20.03 0.22
N TRP A 34 -12.79 18.78 0.62
CA TRP A 34 -12.63 18.35 2.02
C TRP A 34 -13.86 18.62 2.90
N ASP A 35 -15.06 18.76 2.27
CA ASP A 35 -16.32 19.04 2.97
C ASP A 35 -16.90 17.76 3.57
N THR A 36 -16.90 17.67 4.89
CA THR A 36 -17.41 16.52 5.66
C THR A 36 -18.91 16.26 5.46
N ARG A 37 -19.65 17.18 4.84
CA ARG A 37 -21.10 17.05 4.60
C ARG A 37 -21.45 16.41 3.25
N LYS A 38 -20.49 16.30 2.32
CA LYS A 38 -20.74 15.90 0.93
C LYS A 38 -20.76 14.39 0.70
N ALA A 39 -19.93 13.64 1.37
CA ALA A 39 -19.80 12.19 1.18
C ALA A 39 -19.94 11.45 2.51
N VAL A 40 -21.08 11.64 3.15
CA VAL A 40 -21.43 10.99 4.42
C VAL A 40 -21.68 9.51 4.17
N MET A 41 -21.04 8.66 4.96
CA MET A 41 -21.13 7.21 4.87
C MET A 41 -22.36 6.68 5.61
N SER A 42 -22.91 5.56 5.15
CA SER A 42 -23.95 4.80 5.83
C SER A 42 -23.39 3.52 6.43
N LYS A 43 -23.99 3.04 7.52
CA LYS A 43 -23.65 1.73 8.10
C LYS A 43 -24.20 0.59 7.26
N ILE A 44 -23.44 -0.51 7.18
CA ILE A 44 -23.90 -1.75 6.56
C ILE A 44 -24.70 -2.56 7.60
N GLY A 45 -26.00 -2.67 7.40
CA GLY A 45 -26.89 -3.36 8.34
C GLY A 45 -26.80 -2.75 9.74
N ASP A 46 -26.81 -3.62 10.76
CA ASP A 46 -26.64 -3.23 12.17
C ASP A 46 -25.18 -3.20 12.60
N GLY A 47 -24.27 -3.28 11.62
CA GLY A 47 -22.85 -3.41 11.87
C GLY A 47 -22.13 -2.08 12.15
N GLU A 48 -20.83 -2.20 12.31
CA GLU A 48 -19.93 -1.10 12.63
C GLU A 48 -19.06 -0.69 11.43
N ILE A 49 -19.39 -1.24 10.24
CA ILE A 49 -18.76 -0.89 8.97
C ILE A 49 -19.53 0.24 8.32
N TRP A 50 -18.83 1.30 7.98
CA TRP A 50 -19.33 2.45 7.26
C TRP A 50 -18.95 2.34 5.80
N GLN A 51 -19.84 2.71 4.88
CA GLN A 51 -19.58 2.69 3.45
C GLN A 51 -20.23 3.85 2.71
N VAL A 52 -19.63 4.22 1.58
CA VAL A 52 -20.23 5.13 0.58
C VAL A 52 -19.68 4.78 -0.80
N PHE A 53 -20.52 4.91 -1.82
CA PHE A 53 -20.13 4.83 -3.23
C PHE A 53 -20.01 6.25 -3.79
N ILE A 54 -18.90 6.54 -4.49
CA ILE A 54 -18.63 7.87 -5.07
C ILE A 54 -18.21 7.68 -6.53
N GLU A 55 -18.97 8.33 -7.44
CA GLU A 55 -18.65 8.38 -8.86
C GLU A 55 -17.53 9.41 -9.13
N GLY A 56 -16.78 9.20 -10.22
CA GLY A 56 -15.81 10.20 -10.72
C GLY A 56 -14.46 10.24 -10.00
N ILE A 57 -14.24 9.42 -8.98
CA ILE A 57 -12.94 9.27 -8.34
C ILE A 57 -11.94 8.68 -9.34
N LYS A 58 -10.75 9.25 -9.38
CA LYS A 58 -9.66 8.86 -10.26
C LYS A 58 -8.49 8.31 -9.46
N GLU A 59 -7.69 7.48 -10.11
CA GLU A 59 -6.44 7.03 -9.54
C GLU A 59 -5.54 8.22 -9.21
N GLY A 60 -4.96 8.20 -8.00
CA GLY A 60 -4.19 9.31 -7.45
C GLY A 60 -5.00 10.33 -6.64
N ASP A 61 -6.34 10.30 -6.69
CA ASP A 61 -7.15 11.18 -5.85
C ASP A 61 -6.88 10.88 -4.38
N ILE A 62 -6.57 11.95 -3.63
CA ILE A 62 -6.27 11.86 -2.20
C ILE A 62 -7.53 11.93 -1.35
N TYR A 63 -7.55 11.16 -0.26
CA TYR A 63 -8.68 11.13 0.66
C TYR A 63 -8.28 10.79 2.09
N LYS A 64 -9.16 11.18 3.02
CA LYS A 64 -9.17 10.74 4.42
C LYS A 64 -10.59 10.39 4.85
N TYR A 65 -10.71 9.66 5.95
CA TYR A 65 -11.96 9.53 6.68
C TYR A 65 -12.06 10.66 7.71
N ALA A 66 -13.14 11.45 7.64
CA ALA A 66 -13.51 12.42 8.66
C ALA A 66 -14.50 11.77 9.62
N ILE A 67 -14.09 11.56 10.85
CA ILE A 67 -14.81 10.79 11.86
C ILE A 67 -15.37 11.74 12.92
N GLU A 68 -16.69 11.78 13.11
CA GLU A 68 -17.32 12.44 14.24
C GLU A 68 -17.42 11.44 15.40
N PRO A 69 -16.68 11.66 16.51
CA PRO A 69 -16.72 10.74 17.64
C PRO A 69 -18.08 10.70 18.35
N GLN A 70 -18.48 9.55 18.93
CA GLN A 70 -19.71 9.44 19.71
C GLN A 70 -19.75 10.33 20.95
N TRP A 71 -18.57 10.62 21.53
CA TRP A 71 -18.46 11.49 22.71
C TRP A 71 -18.46 12.98 22.39
N GLY A 72 -18.63 13.34 21.12
CA GLY A 72 -18.61 14.73 20.64
C GLY A 72 -17.19 15.26 20.42
N GLY A 73 -17.08 16.50 19.95
CA GLY A 73 -15.81 17.15 19.61
C GLY A 73 -15.63 17.38 18.11
N PRO A 74 -14.46 17.87 17.69
CA PRO A 74 -14.17 18.09 16.28
C PRO A 74 -14.02 16.77 15.53
N HIS A 75 -14.21 16.79 14.20
CA HIS A 75 -13.89 15.65 13.36
C HIS A 75 -12.41 15.27 13.47
N ILE A 76 -12.17 13.98 13.58
CA ILE A 76 -10.84 13.38 13.54
C ILE A 76 -10.57 12.93 12.11
N MET A 77 -9.49 13.46 11.50
CA MET A 77 -9.10 13.06 10.15
C MET A 77 -8.14 11.89 10.22
N LYS A 78 -8.46 10.77 9.57
CA LYS A 78 -7.61 9.58 9.53
C LYS A 78 -7.38 9.08 8.11
N ALA A 79 -6.15 8.62 7.84
CA ALA A 79 -5.85 7.85 6.65
C ALA A 79 -6.64 6.52 6.64
N ASP A 80 -6.80 5.93 5.48
CA ASP A 80 -7.48 4.63 5.35
C ASP A 80 -6.56 3.51 5.87
N PRO A 81 -6.97 2.75 6.91
CA PRO A 81 -6.17 1.65 7.43
C PRO A 81 -5.99 0.49 6.42
N TYR A 82 -6.82 0.44 5.38
CA TYR A 82 -6.76 -0.52 4.28
C TYR A 82 -6.40 0.13 2.95
N GLY A 83 -5.86 1.35 2.97
CA GLY A 83 -5.37 2.04 1.78
C GLY A 83 -4.21 1.30 1.14
N PHE A 84 -4.16 1.26 -0.19
CA PHE A 84 -3.10 0.58 -0.95
C PHE A 84 -1.96 1.51 -1.33
N PHE A 85 -2.20 2.81 -1.25
CA PHE A 85 -1.23 3.84 -1.60
C PHE A 85 -1.43 5.07 -0.72
N ALA A 86 -0.35 5.80 -0.46
CA ALA A 86 -0.35 6.99 0.39
C ALA A 86 0.35 8.16 -0.30
N GLU A 87 0.02 9.37 0.11
CA GLU A 87 0.79 10.55 -0.29
C GLU A 87 2.25 10.45 0.13
N LYS A 88 3.11 11.13 -0.63
CA LYS A 88 4.49 11.34 -0.21
C LYS A 88 4.56 12.28 1.00
N LYS A 89 5.46 11.99 1.91
CA LYS A 89 5.76 12.87 3.04
C LYS A 89 6.02 14.32 2.62
N PRO A 90 5.67 15.30 3.44
CA PRO A 90 5.15 15.19 4.81
C PRO A 90 3.63 14.96 4.90
N ASN A 91 2.95 14.79 3.77
CA ASN A 91 1.52 14.57 3.72
C ASN A 91 1.13 13.18 4.25
N THR A 92 -0.13 13.00 4.63
CA THR A 92 -0.60 11.84 5.39
C THR A 92 -1.94 11.29 4.89
N ALA A 93 -2.42 11.73 3.73
CA ALA A 93 -3.66 11.16 3.17
C ALA A 93 -3.41 9.84 2.45
N SER A 94 -4.44 9.03 2.33
CA SER A 94 -4.45 7.90 1.42
C SER A 94 -4.70 8.37 -0.01
N CYS A 95 -4.12 7.67 -0.97
CA CYS A 95 -4.39 7.87 -2.40
C CYS A 95 -5.22 6.69 -2.91
N PHE A 96 -6.29 6.96 -3.64
CA PHE A 96 -6.99 5.90 -4.33
C PHE A 96 -6.09 5.27 -5.39
N TYR A 97 -6.02 3.94 -5.41
CA TYR A 97 -5.26 3.17 -6.38
C TYR A 97 -6.02 1.91 -6.77
N ASP A 98 -6.24 1.70 -8.09
CA ASP A 98 -6.90 0.50 -8.58
C ASP A 98 -5.86 -0.62 -8.80
N LEU A 99 -5.96 -1.68 -8.02
CA LEU A 99 -5.05 -2.81 -8.10
C LEU A 99 -5.37 -3.81 -9.24
N ASN A 100 -6.41 -3.60 -10.03
CA ASN A 100 -6.91 -4.61 -10.97
C ASN A 100 -6.31 -4.55 -12.37
N HIS A 101 -5.42 -3.61 -12.65
CA HIS A 101 -4.93 -3.37 -14.02
C HIS A 101 -3.48 -3.81 -14.28
N TYR A 102 -2.79 -4.41 -13.30
CA TYR A 102 -1.43 -4.91 -13.51
C TYR A 102 -1.43 -6.30 -14.17
N ASP A 103 -0.72 -6.42 -15.30
CA ASP A 103 -0.56 -7.68 -16.02
C ASP A 103 0.74 -8.38 -15.57
N TRP A 104 0.60 -9.48 -14.83
CA TRP A 104 1.71 -10.29 -14.36
C TRP A 104 2.33 -11.13 -15.47
N ASN A 105 3.66 -11.20 -15.52
CA ASN A 105 4.42 -12.00 -16.48
C ASN A 105 5.22 -13.13 -15.81
N ASP A 106 4.81 -13.56 -14.64
CA ASP A 106 5.48 -14.54 -13.79
C ASP A 106 4.85 -15.95 -13.80
N SER A 107 4.05 -16.27 -14.80
CA SER A 107 3.33 -17.55 -14.89
C SER A 107 4.27 -18.77 -14.81
N ALA A 108 5.44 -18.71 -15.47
CA ALA A 108 6.43 -19.79 -15.42
C ALA A 108 7.00 -20.00 -14.02
N TRP A 109 7.22 -18.93 -13.26
CA TRP A 109 7.66 -18.99 -11.86
C TRP A 109 6.58 -19.61 -10.97
N ASN A 110 5.32 -19.19 -11.12
CA ASN A 110 4.19 -19.75 -10.40
C ASN A 110 3.99 -21.24 -10.69
N GLU A 111 4.13 -21.66 -11.95
CA GLU A 111 4.06 -23.07 -12.32
C GLU A 111 5.19 -23.88 -11.67
N LYS A 112 6.41 -23.39 -11.69
CA LYS A 112 7.57 -24.01 -11.04
C LYS A 112 7.34 -24.12 -9.53
N LYS A 113 6.95 -23.02 -8.87
CA LYS A 113 6.67 -22.98 -7.43
C LYS A 113 5.60 -24.00 -7.01
N SER A 114 4.58 -24.22 -7.83
CA SER A 114 3.52 -25.19 -7.53
C SER A 114 3.98 -26.65 -7.56
N LYS A 115 5.08 -26.94 -8.27
CA LYS A 115 5.61 -28.30 -8.46
C LYS A 115 6.78 -28.62 -7.54
N GLU A 116 7.44 -27.64 -6.99
CA GLU A 116 8.68 -27.77 -6.24
C GLU A 116 8.48 -27.32 -4.79
N SER A 117 8.95 -28.15 -3.84
CA SER A 117 8.97 -27.79 -2.43
C SER A 117 10.10 -26.80 -2.15
N SER A 118 9.79 -25.71 -1.45
CA SER A 118 10.82 -24.75 -0.99
C SER A 118 11.77 -25.39 0.04
N TYR A 119 11.38 -26.48 0.70
CA TYR A 119 12.20 -27.19 1.70
C TYR A 119 13.23 -28.14 1.07
N GLU A 120 13.13 -28.40 -0.24
CA GLU A 120 14.03 -29.34 -0.95
C GLU A 120 15.11 -28.62 -1.75
N ARG A 121 15.23 -27.29 -1.57
CA ARG A 121 16.21 -26.48 -2.30
C ARG A 121 17.03 -25.59 -1.35
N PRO A 122 18.28 -25.29 -1.71
CA PRO A 122 19.04 -24.27 -0.98
C PRO A 122 18.30 -22.94 -1.00
N MET A 123 18.24 -22.28 0.16
CA MET A 123 17.70 -20.94 0.32
C MET A 123 18.87 -20.00 0.68
N LEU A 124 19.20 -19.11 -0.22
CA LEU A 124 20.19 -18.06 -0.03
C LEU A 124 19.46 -16.73 -0.10
N THR A 125 19.33 -16.07 1.03
CA THR A 125 18.56 -14.83 1.18
C THR A 125 19.47 -13.63 1.24
N TYR A 126 19.19 -12.61 0.43
CA TYR A 126 19.78 -11.30 0.49
C TYR A 126 18.81 -10.33 1.15
N GLU A 127 19.07 -9.97 2.41
CA GLU A 127 18.29 -8.99 3.14
C GLU A 127 18.70 -7.57 2.73
N VAL A 128 17.72 -6.70 2.49
CA VAL A 128 17.97 -5.36 1.97
C VAL A 128 17.00 -4.32 2.50
N HIS A 129 17.52 -3.16 2.91
CA HIS A 129 16.76 -1.94 3.09
C HIS A 129 16.78 -1.13 1.80
N ALA A 130 15.63 -1.02 1.13
CA ALA A 130 15.49 -0.41 -0.20
C ALA A 130 16.06 1.02 -0.26
N GLY A 131 15.84 1.82 0.78
CA GLY A 131 16.26 3.22 0.83
C GLY A 131 17.74 3.46 1.07
N SER A 132 18.51 2.47 1.53
CA SER A 132 19.94 2.63 1.82
C SER A 132 20.87 1.75 0.97
N TRP A 133 20.31 0.83 0.18
CA TRP A 133 21.10 -0.08 -0.63
C TRP A 133 21.98 0.65 -1.65
N ARG A 134 21.34 1.50 -2.47
CA ARG A 134 22.03 2.39 -3.42
C ARG A 134 21.24 3.68 -3.56
N ARG A 135 21.90 4.70 -4.11
CA ARG A 135 21.31 5.97 -4.51
C ARG A 135 21.50 6.16 -6.02
N ASN A 136 20.64 7.01 -6.60
CA ASN A 136 20.83 7.47 -7.97
C ASN A 136 21.96 8.50 -8.05
N THR A 137 22.30 8.96 -9.24
CA THR A 137 23.38 9.93 -9.48
C THR A 137 23.13 11.29 -8.81
N GLU A 138 21.89 11.59 -8.43
CA GLU A 138 21.50 12.83 -7.76
C GLU A 138 21.48 12.69 -6.22
N GLY A 139 21.76 11.47 -5.71
CA GLY A 139 21.75 11.17 -4.28
C GLY A 139 20.37 10.82 -3.73
N GLU A 140 19.35 10.70 -4.60
CA GLU A 140 17.99 10.34 -4.22
C GLU A 140 17.79 8.83 -4.08
N TYR A 141 16.67 8.41 -3.51
CA TYR A 141 16.27 7.01 -3.46
C TYR A 141 16.11 6.43 -4.86
N LEU A 142 16.49 5.18 -5.04
CA LEU A 142 16.11 4.43 -6.23
C LEU A 142 14.58 4.21 -6.23
N SER A 143 13.98 4.28 -7.40
CA SER A 143 12.60 3.86 -7.59
C SER A 143 12.45 2.34 -7.50
N TYR A 144 11.22 1.83 -7.34
CA TYR A 144 10.97 0.39 -7.44
C TYR A 144 11.41 -0.18 -8.79
N ARG A 145 11.33 0.60 -9.87
CA ARG A 145 11.82 0.20 -11.19
C ARG A 145 13.34 0.11 -11.23
N ASP A 146 14.04 1.11 -10.69
CA ASP A 146 15.51 1.08 -10.61
C ASP A 146 16.00 -0.07 -9.73
N LEU A 147 15.29 -0.34 -8.62
CA LEU A 147 15.55 -1.51 -7.78
C LEU A 147 15.33 -2.82 -8.54
N ALA A 148 14.27 -2.91 -9.34
CA ALA A 148 14.00 -4.08 -10.17
C ALA A 148 15.16 -4.38 -11.13
N ASP A 149 15.70 -3.36 -11.78
CA ASP A 149 16.76 -3.52 -12.74
C ASP A 149 18.12 -3.77 -12.09
N GLN A 150 18.46 -3.02 -11.04
CA GLN A 150 19.80 -3.10 -10.42
C GLN A 150 19.92 -4.18 -9.35
N LEU A 151 18.92 -4.31 -8.47
CA LEU A 151 18.97 -5.26 -7.35
C LEU A 151 18.77 -6.70 -7.81
N VAL A 152 17.82 -6.92 -8.73
CA VAL A 152 17.58 -8.28 -9.25
C VAL A 152 18.81 -8.80 -10.01
N ASP A 153 19.45 -7.96 -10.84
CA ASP A 153 20.65 -8.35 -11.57
C ASP A 153 21.81 -8.63 -10.59
N TYR A 154 22.00 -7.79 -9.57
CA TYR A 154 23.02 -8.01 -8.53
C TYR A 154 22.80 -9.33 -7.76
N VAL A 155 21.59 -9.57 -7.29
CA VAL A 155 21.21 -10.79 -6.55
C VAL A 155 21.41 -12.04 -7.40
N LYS A 156 21.09 -11.96 -8.70
CA LYS A 156 21.30 -13.04 -9.66
C LYS A 156 22.79 -13.32 -9.88
N GLU A 157 23.61 -12.29 -10.09
CA GLU A 157 25.07 -12.41 -10.24
C GLU A 157 25.71 -13.04 -9.02
N MET A 158 25.25 -12.69 -7.82
CA MET A 158 25.73 -13.23 -6.54
C MET A 158 25.17 -14.61 -6.19
N ASN A 159 24.30 -15.19 -7.05
CA ASN A 159 23.65 -16.49 -6.87
C ASN A 159 22.73 -16.59 -5.63
N TYR A 160 22.15 -15.49 -5.18
CA TYR A 160 21.08 -15.55 -4.20
C TYR A 160 19.77 -16.05 -4.84
N THR A 161 18.94 -16.70 -4.03
CA THR A 161 17.65 -17.25 -4.47
C THR A 161 16.46 -16.42 -4.00
N HIS A 162 16.65 -15.58 -2.98
CA HIS A 162 15.62 -14.75 -2.35
C HIS A 162 16.14 -13.34 -2.09
N ILE A 163 15.27 -12.37 -2.23
CA ILE A 163 15.44 -11.02 -1.71
C ILE A 163 14.46 -10.87 -0.54
N GLU A 164 14.98 -10.51 0.63
CA GLU A 164 14.17 -10.16 1.80
C GLU A 164 14.21 -8.65 1.99
N PHE A 165 13.08 -8.01 1.76
CA PHE A 165 12.96 -6.58 2.01
C PHE A 165 12.65 -6.33 3.49
N MET A 166 13.47 -5.53 4.15
CA MET A 166 13.06 -4.85 5.38
C MET A 166 11.76 -4.09 5.12
N PRO A 167 10.93 -3.79 6.13
CA PRO A 167 9.53 -3.41 5.91
C PRO A 167 9.34 -2.33 4.84
N LEU A 168 8.53 -2.64 3.83
CA LEU A 168 8.12 -1.70 2.78
C LEU A 168 6.73 -1.11 3.02
N CYS A 169 6.11 -1.37 4.17
CA CYS A 169 4.88 -0.72 4.55
C CYS A 169 5.05 0.79 4.66
N GLU A 170 4.00 1.56 4.36
CA GLU A 170 4.05 3.01 4.51
C GLU A 170 4.28 3.40 5.98
N HIS A 171 5.16 4.37 6.19
CA HIS A 171 5.60 4.80 7.52
C HIS A 171 6.00 6.27 7.54
N PRO A 172 5.80 7.01 8.67
CA PRO A 172 6.05 8.45 8.72
C PRO A 172 7.53 8.80 8.92
N PHE A 173 8.30 7.95 9.59
CA PHE A 173 9.66 8.24 10.02
C PHE A 173 10.70 7.35 9.31
N ASP A 174 11.56 7.96 8.48
CA ASP A 174 12.58 7.24 7.72
C ASP A 174 13.56 6.44 8.59
N GLY A 175 13.91 6.98 9.76
CA GLY A 175 14.81 6.31 10.70
C GLY A 175 14.24 5.05 11.33
N SER A 176 12.94 4.77 11.16
CA SER A 176 12.34 3.52 11.59
C SER A 176 12.60 2.36 10.62
N TRP A 177 13.10 2.64 9.41
CA TRP A 177 13.30 1.66 8.34
C TRP A 177 12.02 0.87 7.97
N GLY A 178 10.84 1.48 8.18
CA GLY A 178 9.57 0.85 7.94
C GLY A 178 8.99 0.06 9.13
N TYR A 179 9.71 -0.07 10.24
CA TYR A 179 9.24 -0.81 11.41
C TYR A 179 8.13 -0.09 12.21
N GLN A 180 7.91 1.22 11.97
CA GLN A 180 6.80 1.99 12.57
C GLN A 180 5.75 2.29 11.49
N ALA A 181 5.05 1.26 11.03
CA ALA A 181 4.08 1.37 9.95
C ALA A 181 2.83 2.16 10.35
N THR A 182 2.33 2.98 9.41
CA THR A 182 1.01 3.62 9.46
C THR A 182 0.07 3.09 8.39
N GLY A 183 0.59 2.58 7.27
CA GLY A 183 -0.16 1.98 6.18
C GLY A 183 0.24 0.52 5.95
N TYR A 184 -0.35 -0.41 6.68
CA TYR A 184 0.03 -1.84 6.66
C TYR A 184 -0.18 -2.52 5.31
N TYR A 185 -1.12 -2.02 4.48
CA TYR A 185 -1.45 -2.58 3.17
C TYR A 185 -0.95 -1.71 2.01
N ALA A 186 -0.31 -0.58 2.31
CA ALA A 186 0.31 0.30 1.33
C ALA A 186 1.81 0.04 1.28
N VAL A 187 2.36 -0.18 0.09
CA VAL A 187 3.81 -0.06 -0.09
C VAL A 187 4.20 1.40 0.01
N THR A 188 5.36 1.67 0.63
CA THR A 188 5.77 3.06 0.84
C THR A 188 5.90 3.82 -0.49
N SER A 189 5.32 5.00 -0.53
CA SER A 189 5.33 5.90 -1.68
C SER A 189 6.71 6.53 -1.97
N ARG A 190 7.68 6.33 -1.09
CA ARG A 190 9.06 6.84 -1.22
C ARG A 190 9.74 6.38 -2.50
N TYR A 191 9.46 5.16 -2.93
CA TYR A 191 10.14 4.51 -4.04
C TYR A 191 9.26 4.38 -5.29
N GLY A 192 8.01 4.82 -5.24
CA GLY A 192 7.10 4.79 -6.38
C GLY A 192 5.70 4.27 -6.05
N THR A 193 5.02 3.79 -7.07
CA THR A 193 3.63 3.33 -7.02
C THR A 193 3.51 1.83 -6.69
N PRO A 194 2.32 1.34 -6.31
CA PRO A 194 2.05 -0.09 -6.16
C PRO A 194 2.39 -0.92 -7.39
N ASP A 195 2.14 -0.42 -8.60
CA ASP A 195 2.47 -1.15 -9.84
C ASP A 195 3.96 -1.19 -10.14
N GLU A 196 4.70 -0.18 -9.74
CA GLU A 196 6.16 -0.21 -9.84
C GLU A 196 6.75 -1.24 -8.86
N PHE A 197 6.16 -1.39 -7.68
CA PHE A 197 6.52 -2.47 -6.76
C PHE A 197 6.14 -3.86 -7.33
N ARG A 198 4.97 -3.99 -7.96
CA ARG A 198 4.58 -5.22 -8.66
C ARG A 198 5.55 -5.56 -9.78
N TYR A 199 6.00 -4.56 -10.54
CA TYR A 199 7.03 -4.73 -11.56
C TYR A 199 8.33 -5.29 -10.98
N LEU A 200 8.78 -4.79 -9.81
CA LEU A 200 9.95 -5.33 -9.13
C LEU A 200 9.76 -6.80 -8.75
N VAL A 201 8.62 -7.17 -8.21
CA VAL A 201 8.30 -8.57 -7.85
C VAL A 201 8.25 -9.45 -9.10
N ASP A 202 7.56 -8.99 -10.14
CA ASP A 202 7.43 -9.69 -11.42
C ASP A 202 8.81 -9.92 -12.08
N ARG A 203 9.66 -8.90 -12.09
CA ARG A 203 11.03 -8.98 -12.59
C ARG A 203 11.89 -9.98 -11.80
N ALA A 204 11.76 -10.02 -10.47
CA ALA A 204 12.43 -11.01 -9.62
C ALA A 204 11.95 -12.43 -9.95
N HIS A 205 10.65 -12.65 -10.04
CA HIS A 205 10.05 -13.95 -10.39
C HIS A 205 10.49 -14.45 -11.76
N GLN A 206 10.54 -13.59 -12.77
CA GLN A 206 11.05 -13.94 -14.13
C GLN A 206 12.53 -14.36 -14.09
N ASN A 207 13.29 -13.94 -13.09
CA ASN A 207 14.68 -14.36 -12.88
C ASN A 207 14.83 -15.50 -11.85
N ASN A 208 13.74 -16.17 -11.47
CA ASN A 208 13.70 -17.24 -10.48
C ASN A 208 14.17 -16.81 -9.07
N ILE A 209 13.97 -15.55 -8.72
CA ILE A 209 14.25 -14.98 -7.42
C ILE A 209 12.93 -14.76 -6.70
N SER A 210 12.79 -15.29 -5.49
CA SER A 210 11.63 -15.10 -4.64
C SER A 210 11.74 -13.83 -3.81
N ILE A 211 10.61 -13.20 -3.50
CA ILE A 211 10.55 -12.02 -2.63
C ILE A 211 9.99 -12.43 -1.26
N ILE A 212 10.66 -12.00 -0.22
CA ILE A 212 10.20 -12.07 1.17
C ILE A 212 9.96 -10.63 1.64
N MET A 213 8.82 -10.43 2.29
CA MET A 213 8.47 -9.14 2.88
C MET A 213 8.54 -9.26 4.39
N ASP A 214 9.39 -8.47 5.02
CA ASP A 214 9.36 -8.30 6.47
C ASP A 214 8.11 -7.53 6.87
N TRP A 215 7.27 -8.12 7.70
CA TRP A 215 6.00 -7.56 8.13
C TRP A 215 5.89 -7.50 9.65
N VAL A 216 5.72 -6.29 10.20
CA VAL A 216 5.74 -6.03 11.63
C VAL A 216 4.38 -5.52 12.11
N PRO A 217 3.41 -6.40 12.40
CA PRO A 217 2.04 -6.00 12.73
C PRO A 217 1.86 -5.46 14.16
N GLY A 218 2.90 -5.48 15.00
CA GLY A 218 2.81 -5.17 16.43
C GLY A 218 3.28 -3.77 16.84
N HIS A 219 3.94 -3.03 15.97
CA HIS A 219 4.52 -1.71 16.29
C HIS A 219 3.67 -0.57 15.73
N PHE A 220 2.48 -0.38 16.29
CA PHE A 220 1.64 0.75 15.91
C PHE A 220 2.32 2.09 16.23
N CYS A 221 2.35 2.97 15.25
CA CYS A 221 2.83 4.33 15.42
C CYS A 221 1.89 5.11 16.36
N LYS A 222 2.46 5.95 17.22
CA LYS A 222 1.66 6.82 18.11
C LYS A 222 1.28 8.15 17.45
N ASP A 223 1.65 8.35 16.20
CA ASP A 223 1.37 9.58 15.49
C ASP A 223 -0.13 9.75 15.22
N GLU A 224 -0.59 10.99 15.18
CA GLU A 224 -2.02 11.35 14.99
C GLU A 224 -2.45 11.32 13.51
N GLN A 225 -1.91 10.46 12.72
CA GLN A 225 -2.14 10.44 11.28
C GLN A 225 -3.39 9.68 10.88
#